data_419574a49113d4819298188162ea8b36
#
_entry.id   419574a49113d4819298188162ea8b36
#
_cell.length_a   1.000
_cell.length_b   1.000
_cell.length_c   1.000
_cell.angle_alpha   90.00
_cell.angle_beta   90.00
_cell.angle_gamma   90.00
#
_symmetry.space_group_name_H-M   'P 1'
#
loop_
_entity.id
_entity.type
_entity.pdbx_description
1 polymer ?
#
loop_
_entity_poly.entity_id
_entity_poly.type
_entity_poly.pdbx_seq_one_letter_code
_entity_poly.pdbx_strand_id
1 'polypeptide(L)'
;MGVPFLFWERYLFYWQYEDVCMKAGIVFASIFSFAVSSFAVTSQFRGVNWADKRDNFVSDVLVLSGMSLSDNYESASVVAERVIGQFQEVLGTNSVRVPVNEPTILTNFDVYSGALDVALKHGRLVMGYWGPAQPSGPKNMDDWWKMWAALVEKYGEHPNAYFEIFNEPHMYSKDELRNLYATWLEKFPNVPRDHIVLDGSGLAWNVPDIADDSRFEGCLFAVHEYTFWNMSITTEEGWKQSFQGKVGKYVDRTVCTEWGGAMGPGEKNGVHYDYMDYNQPPNNYFTAYIRGMSDQLREWEMGSFYWPGLRDGDWYSMTKRVGEGAEIKLEVVNQSGLDRMQRAWADTVAIEQPKDTSVADSASLDTATADTSAKDSATVPSTDSLVVATPGIATDSAGKPVASPDSSALADSSAALHGNVRWQRVSSESLQVFSMTGRFLGRVELRIGAGADISASLKNAGYANGVYFVRGGGLNAQIRVK
;
A
#
# COMPACT_ATOMS: atom_id res chain seq x y z
N MET A 1 24.03 -3.15 89.81
CA MET A 1 22.94 -3.85 89.20
C MET A 1 22.56 -2.99 87.98
N GLY A 2 22.96 -3.37 86.86
CA GLY A 2 22.61 -2.67 85.70
C GLY A 2 23.10 -3.42 84.44
N VAL A 3 22.48 -3.61 83.45
CA VAL A 3 22.75 -3.91 82.04
C VAL A 3 21.42 -4.35 81.47
N PRO A 4 21.06 -4.18 80.21
CA PRO A 4 21.71 -3.56 79.06
C PRO A 4 20.73 -2.70 78.18
N PHE A 5 21.29 -1.67 77.56
CA PHE A 5 20.53 -0.87 76.63
C PHE A 5 21.25 -0.74 75.22
N LEU A 6 22.03 -1.76 74.86
CA LEU A 6 22.86 -1.66 73.62
C LEU A 6 22.57 -2.70 72.51
N PHE A 7 21.48 -3.47 72.61
CA PHE A 7 21.23 -4.54 71.67
C PHE A 7 20.07 -4.26 70.66
N TRP A 8 19.30 -3.18 70.88
CA TRP A 8 18.14 -2.89 70.07
C TRP A 8 18.40 -1.89 68.88
N GLU A 9 19.40 -1.04 68.99
CA GLU A 9 19.68 -0.06 67.93
C GLU A 9 20.36 -0.66 66.67
N ARG A 10 21.02 -1.82 66.74
CA ARG A 10 21.64 -2.47 65.58
C ARG A 10 20.68 -3.23 64.75
N TYR A 11 19.53 -3.67 65.23
CA TYR A 11 18.52 -4.39 64.47
C TYR A 11 17.58 -3.44 63.72
N LEU A 12 17.33 -2.26 64.19
CA LEU A 12 16.51 -1.27 63.53
C LEU A 12 17.21 -0.66 62.30
N PHE A 13 18.53 -0.54 62.29
CA PHE A 13 19.29 -0.05 61.16
C PHE A 13 19.39 -1.08 60.00
N TYR A 14 19.39 -2.37 60.34
CA TYR A 14 19.44 -3.42 59.29
C TYR A 14 18.10 -3.57 58.56
N TRP A 15 17.00 -3.40 59.26
CA TRP A 15 15.66 -3.47 58.65
C TRP A 15 15.35 -2.26 57.76
N GLN A 16 15.82 -1.09 58.09
CA GLN A 16 15.63 0.10 57.26
C GLN A 16 16.48 0.07 55.99
N TYR A 17 17.60 -0.64 55.96
CA TYR A 17 18.46 -0.72 54.78
C TYR A 17 17.95 -1.73 53.75
N GLU A 18 17.36 -2.84 54.16
CA GLU A 18 16.75 -3.81 53.24
C GLU A 18 15.48 -3.27 52.61
N ASP A 19 14.66 -2.52 53.33
CA ASP A 19 13.41 -1.94 52.78
C ASP A 19 13.69 -0.81 51.78
N VAL A 20 14.79 -0.07 51.94
CA VAL A 20 15.21 0.96 50.97
C VAL A 20 15.81 0.33 49.70
N CYS A 21 16.57 -0.75 49.84
CA CYS A 21 17.13 -1.45 48.69
C CYS A 21 16.05 -2.20 47.89
N MET A 22 15.05 -2.82 48.55
CA MET A 22 13.93 -3.46 47.84
C MET A 22 13.01 -2.43 47.13
N LYS A 23 12.73 -1.30 47.78
CA LYS A 23 11.93 -0.23 47.14
C LYS A 23 12.67 0.45 46.00
N ALA A 24 14.00 0.63 46.12
CA ALA A 24 14.82 1.15 45.03
C ALA A 24 14.95 0.14 43.87
N GLY A 25 15.08 -1.15 44.17
CA GLY A 25 15.12 -2.21 43.13
C GLY A 25 13.80 -2.36 42.36
N ILE A 26 12.68 -2.25 43.09
CA ILE A 26 11.34 -2.31 42.45
C ILE A 26 11.05 -1.05 41.62
N VAL A 27 11.49 0.13 42.08
CA VAL A 27 11.35 1.38 41.33
C VAL A 27 12.26 1.38 40.08
N PHE A 28 13.50 0.83 40.18
CA PHE A 28 14.37 0.68 39.00
C PHE A 28 13.86 -0.39 38.03
N ALA A 29 13.34 -1.52 38.49
CA ALA A 29 12.74 -2.52 37.61
C ALA A 29 11.46 -2.01 36.94
N SER A 30 10.64 -1.20 37.63
CA SER A 30 9.44 -0.60 37.05
C SER A 30 9.75 0.52 36.06
N ILE A 31 10.84 1.28 36.25
CA ILE A 31 11.27 2.34 35.34
C ILE A 31 11.94 1.74 34.10
N PHE A 32 12.63 0.59 34.22
CA PHE A 32 13.23 -0.08 33.06
C PHE A 32 12.22 -0.90 32.21
N SER A 33 11.08 -1.28 32.80
CA SER A 33 10.02 -1.98 32.02
C SER A 33 9.12 -1.04 31.21
N PHE A 34 9.18 0.29 31.41
CA PHE A 34 8.41 1.25 30.63
C PHE A 34 9.20 1.90 29.45
N ALA A 35 10.47 1.55 29.28
CA ALA A 35 11.32 2.16 28.25
C ALA A 35 11.63 1.21 27.07
N VAL A 36 10.97 0.05 26.97
CA VAL A 36 11.17 -0.85 25.83
C VAL A 36 9.81 -1.17 25.24
N SER A 37 9.33 -0.34 24.41
CA SER A 37 8.55 -0.71 23.22
C SER A 37 7.66 0.43 22.74
N SER A 38 8.16 1.26 21.88
CA SER A 38 7.34 2.11 21.02
C SER A 38 8.04 2.48 19.71
N PHE A 39 9.13 1.85 19.36
CA PHE A 39 9.91 2.26 18.18
C PHE A 39 9.81 1.35 16.97
N ALA A 40 9.01 0.27 16.96
CA ALA A 40 9.21 -0.71 15.91
C ALA A 40 7.97 -1.28 15.22
N VAL A 41 6.74 -0.95 15.61
CA VAL A 41 5.60 -1.70 15.03
C VAL A 41 5.41 -1.39 13.56
N THR A 42 5.66 -0.17 13.09
CA THR A 42 5.44 0.19 11.68
C THR A 42 6.68 0.03 10.81
N SER A 43 7.89 0.29 11.30
CA SER A 43 9.15 0.16 10.55
C SER A 43 9.43 -1.25 10.03
N GLN A 44 8.78 -2.26 10.60
CA GLN A 44 8.89 -3.63 10.15
C GLN A 44 8.25 -3.91 8.77
N PHE A 45 7.36 -3.03 8.27
CA PHE A 45 6.71 -3.24 6.98
C PHE A 45 7.53 -2.67 5.84
N ARG A 46 8.10 -3.56 5.02
CA ARG A 46 8.72 -3.27 3.75
C ARG A 46 7.91 -3.97 2.67
N GLY A 47 6.88 -3.31 2.16
CA GLY A 47 5.84 -3.96 1.41
C GLY A 47 5.59 -3.39 0.02
N VAL A 48 4.88 -4.20 -0.76
CA VAL A 48 4.27 -3.80 -2.01
C VAL A 48 2.84 -4.32 -2.08
N ASN A 49 2.01 -3.67 -2.90
CA ASN A 49 0.67 -4.13 -3.22
C ASN A 49 0.72 -5.11 -4.40
N TRP A 50 0.02 -6.24 -4.29
CA TRP A 50 -0.24 -7.14 -5.40
C TRP A 50 -1.70 -7.01 -5.82
N ALA A 51 -1.95 -6.56 -7.04
CA ALA A 51 -3.26 -6.06 -7.44
C ALA A 51 -3.87 -6.85 -8.60
N ASP A 52 -5.21 -6.76 -8.70
CA ASP A 52 -5.96 -7.15 -9.89
C ASP A 52 -5.65 -6.19 -11.05
N LYS A 53 -5.46 -6.71 -12.25
CA LYS A 53 -5.19 -5.89 -13.45
C LYS A 53 -6.29 -4.87 -13.77
N ARG A 54 -7.52 -5.10 -13.31
CA ARG A 54 -8.68 -4.22 -13.50
C ARG A 54 -8.75 -3.06 -12.50
N ASP A 55 -7.76 -2.92 -11.60
CA ASP A 55 -7.84 -2.23 -10.33
C ASP A 55 -8.63 -3.05 -9.28
N ASN A 56 -8.32 -2.91 -8.00
CA ASN A 56 -8.95 -3.73 -6.97
C ASN A 56 -10.43 -3.38 -6.71
N PHE A 57 -10.93 -2.23 -7.21
CA PHE A 57 -12.32 -1.80 -7.10
C PHE A 57 -13.25 -2.59 -8.05
N VAL A 58 -13.23 -3.91 -7.95
CA VAL A 58 -14.12 -4.78 -8.73
C VAL A 58 -15.31 -5.24 -7.90
N SER A 59 -16.43 -5.51 -8.56
CA SER A 59 -17.66 -5.98 -7.90
C SER A 59 -17.90 -7.49 -8.06
N ASP A 60 -16.91 -8.19 -8.57
CA ASP A 60 -16.85 -9.65 -8.74
C ASP A 60 -15.60 -10.22 -8.07
N VAL A 61 -15.25 -11.48 -8.37
CA VAL A 61 -14.07 -12.13 -7.82
C VAL A 61 -12.79 -11.42 -8.26
N LEU A 62 -11.92 -11.12 -7.30
CA LEU A 62 -10.58 -10.57 -7.52
C LEU A 62 -9.67 -11.61 -8.20
N VAL A 63 -8.93 -11.17 -9.20
CA VAL A 63 -7.93 -11.97 -9.92
C VAL A 63 -6.61 -11.22 -9.90
N LEU A 64 -5.74 -11.57 -8.97
CA LEU A 64 -4.42 -10.94 -8.85
C LEU A 64 -3.60 -11.16 -10.12
N SER A 65 -2.80 -10.16 -10.49
CA SER A 65 -1.97 -10.22 -11.69
C SER A 65 -1.10 -11.46 -11.72
N GLY A 66 -1.26 -12.28 -12.75
CA GLY A 66 -0.64 -13.61 -12.89
C GLY A 66 -1.55 -14.77 -12.52
N MET A 67 -2.62 -14.56 -11.75
CA MET A 67 -3.66 -15.55 -11.46
C MET A 67 -4.73 -15.59 -12.54
N SER A 68 -5.58 -16.63 -12.48
CA SER A 68 -6.69 -16.87 -13.41
C SER A 68 -7.94 -17.32 -12.65
N LEU A 69 -9.13 -17.05 -13.20
CA LEU A 69 -10.39 -17.61 -12.68
C LEU A 69 -10.47 -19.15 -12.80
N SER A 70 -9.61 -19.76 -13.63
CA SER A 70 -9.51 -21.21 -13.78
C SER A 70 -8.53 -21.87 -12.80
N ASP A 71 -7.87 -21.09 -11.93
CA ASP A 71 -6.97 -21.65 -10.92
C ASP A 71 -7.73 -22.47 -9.89
N ASN A 72 -7.00 -23.40 -9.29
CA ASN A 72 -7.33 -24.05 -8.05
C ASN A 72 -6.36 -23.60 -6.95
N TYR A 73 -6.49 -24.12 -5.74
CA TYR A 73 -5.60 -23.79 -4.62
C TYR A 73 -4.12 -24.00 -4.97
N GLU A 74 -3.77 -25.12 -5.57
CA GLU A 74 -2.39 -25.48 -5.88
C GLU A 74 -1.80 -24.57 -6.95
N SER A 75 -2.52 -24.31 -8.06
CA SER A 75 -2.03 -23.43 -9.12
C SER A 75 -1.94 -21.96 -8.65
N ALA A 76 -2.90 -21.50 -7.84
CA ALA A 76 -2.84 -20.19 -7.19
C ALA A 76 -1.62 -20.05 -6.27
N SER A 77 -1.33 -21.10 -5.48
CA SER A 77 -0.14 -21.15 -4.62
C SER A 77 1.16 -21.11 -5.44
N VAL A 78 1.22 -21.81 -6.58
CA VAL A 78 2.39 -21.76 -7.48
C VAL A 78 2.62 -20.38 -8.02
N VAL A 79 1.57 -19.68 -8.47
CA VAL A 79 1.67 -18.30 -8.92
C VAL A 79 2.15 -17.38 -7.79
N ALA A 80 1.58 -17.53 -6.61
CA ALA A 80 1.94 -16.72 -5.44
C ALA A 80 3.40 -16.94 -5.01
N GLU A 81 3.90 -18.19 -4.99
CA GLU A 81 5.31 -18.49 -4.70
C GLU A 81 6.25 -17.79 -5.70
N ARG A 82 5.85 -17.71 -6.98
CA ARG A 82 6.63 -17.03 -8.00
C ARG A 82 6.61 -15.51 -7.84
N VAL A 83 5.45 -14.94 -7.58
CA VAL A 83 5.30 -13.48 -7.47
C VAL A 83 5.91 -12.98 -6.16
N ILE A 84 5.51 -13.55 -5.02
CA ILE A 84 5.92 -13.07 -3.70
C ILE A 84 7.40 -13.39 -3.44
N GLY A 85 7.87 -14.58 -3.84
CA GLY A 85 9.28 -14.92 -3.74
C GLY A 85 10.17 -13.93 -4.50
N GLN A 86 9.75 -13.50 -5.71
CA GLN A 86 10.48 -12.49 -6.47
C GLN A 86 10.30 -11.07 -5.93
N PHE A 87 9.17 -10.73 -5.29
CA PHE A 87 9.09 -9.48 -4.55
C PHE A 87 10.16 -9.41 -3.44
N GLN A 88 10.41 -10.52 -2.75
CA GLN A 88 11.48 -10.59 -1.76
C GLN A 88 12.87 -10.50 -2.40
N GLU A 89 13.12 -11.33 -3.43
CA GLU A 89 14.42 -11.44 -4.08
C GLU A 89 14.80 -10.16 -4.83
N VAL A 90 13.86 -9.60 -5.61
CA VAL A 90 14.14 -8.50 -6.54
C VAL A 90 13.91 -7.14 -5.91
N LEU A 91 12.83 -7.01 -5.09
CA LEU A 91 12.46 -5.73 -4.50
C LEU A 91 12.94 -5.56 -3.04
N GLY A 92 13.31 -6.64 -2.35
CA GLY A 92 13.73 -6.61 -0.95
C GLY A 92 12.57 -6.48 0.03
N THR A 93 11.37 -6.92 -0.35
CA THR A 93 10.18 -6.87 0.52
C THR A 93 10.20 -7.93 1.61
N ASN A 94 9.44 -7.72 2.67
CA ASN A 94 9.11 -8.70 3.70
C ASN A 94 7.59 -8.75 4.00
N SER A 95 6.84 -8.00 3.23
CA SER A 95 5.39 -7.83 3.41
C SER A 95 4.71 -7.67 2.06
N VAL A 96 3.47 -8.13 1.96
CA VAL A 96 2.62 -7.92 0.80
C VAL A 96 1.24 -7.47 1.26
N ARG A 97 0.65 -6.50 0.56
CA ARG A 97 -0.75 -6.11 0.75
C ARG A 97 -1.57 -6.64 -0.41
N VAL A 98 -2.67 -7.33 -0.07
CA VAL A 98 -3.52 -8.05 -1.02
C VAL A 98 -4.98 -7.61 -0.80
N PRO A 99 -5.72 -7.31 -1.87
CA PRO A 99 -7.12 -6.92 -1.75
C PRO A 99 -8.00 -8.10 -1.35
N VAL A 100 -9.07 -7.83 -0.61
CA VAL A 100 -10.16 -8.77 -0.35
C VAL A 100 -11.52 -8.10 -0.60
N ASN A 101 -12.49 -8.87 -1.07
CA ASN A 101 -13.88 -8.43 -1.23
C ASN A 101 -14.85 -9.60 -1.01
N GLU A 102 -16.12 -9.29 -0.84
CA GLU A 102 -17.17 -10.28 -0.53
C GLU A 102 -17.26 -11.38 -1.59
N PRO A 103 -17.30 -11.10 -2.92
CA PRO A 103 -17.38 -12.16 -3.92
C PRO A 103 -16.19 -13.13 -3.84
N THR A 104 -14.98 -12.63 -3.66
CA THR A 104 -13.76 -13.46 -3.59
C THR A 104 -13.80 -14.41 -2.40
N ILE A 105 -14.11 -13.88 -1.22
CA ILE A 105 -14.05 -14.69 0.01
C ILE A 105 -15.26 -15.58 0.17
N LEU A 106 -16.44 -15.16 -0.29
CA LEU A 106 -17.65 -15.96 -0.13
C LEU A 106 -17.84 -17.03 -1.21
N THR A 107 -17.21 -16.89 -2.37
CA THR A 107 -17.43 -17.82 -3.50
C THR A 107 -16.18 -18.46 -4.07
N ASN A 108 -14.97 -17.95 -3.75
CA ASN A 108 -13.71 -18.42 -4.31
C ASN A 108 -12.58 -18.51 -3.27
N PHE A 109 -12.92 -18.62 -1.99
CA PHE A 109 -11.94 -18.54 -0.90
C PHE A 109 -10.91 -19.66 -0.93
N ASP A 110 -11.33 -20.87 -1.27
CA ASP A 110 -10.44 -22.03 -1.36
C ASP A 110 -9.30 -21.75 -2.35
N VAL A 111 -9.60 -21.18 -3.51
CA VAL A 111 -8.59 -20.82 -4.52
C VAL A 111 -7.75 -19.66 -4.04
N TYR A 112 -8.41 -18.57 -3.61
CA TYR A 112 -7.75 -17.33 -3.21
C TYR A 112 -6.84 -17.51 -1.99
N SER A 113 -7.21 -18.40 -1.08
CA SER A 113 -6.40 -18.72 0.09
C SER A 113 -5.06 -19.35 -0.27
N GLY A 114 -4.90 -19.96 -1.45
CA GLY A 114 -3.61 -20.42 -1.94
C GLY A 114 -2.59 -19.27 -2.04
N ALA A 115 -3.04 -18.08 -2.45
CA ALA A 115 -2.17 -16.88 -2.49
C ALA A 115 -1.93 -16.30 -1.09
N LEU A 116 -2.96 -16.27 -0.23
CA LEU A 116 -2.85 -15.72 1.13
C LEU A 116 -1.94 -16.58 2.01
N ASP A 117 -2.07 -17.91 1.94
CA ASP A 117 -1.26 -18.86 2.71
C ASP A 117 0.23 -18.76 2.31
N VAL A 118 0.52 -18.60 1.02
CA VAL A 118 1.88 -18.35 0.54
C VAL A 118 2.41 -17.00 1.03
N ALA A 119 1.59 -15.96 1.00
CA ALA A 119 2.00 -14.66 1.52
C ALA A 119 2.40 -14.72 3.00
N LEU A 120 1.65 -15.45 3.82
CA LEU A 120 1.93 -15.65 5.24
C LEU A 120 3.18 -16.51 5.49
N LYS A 121 3.48 -17.45 4.61
CA LYS A 121 4.72 -18.24 4.64
C LYS A 121 5.95 -17.37 4.35
N HIS A 122 5.83 -16.42 3.45
CA HIS A 122 6.92 -15.53 3.05
C HIS A 122 7.12 -14.31 3.96
N GLY A 123 6.12 -13.93 4.73
CA GLY A 123 6.23 -12.75 5.59
C GLY A 123 4.90 -12.23 6.08
N ARG A 124 4.78 -10.91 6.19
CA ARG A 124 3.55 -10.26 6.65
C ARG A 124 2.58 -10.06 5.50
N LEU A 125 1.32 -10.37 5.77
CA LEU A 125 0.21 -10.16 4.86
C LEU A 125 -0.73 -9.11 5.43
N VAL A 126 -0.97 -8.03 4.68
CA VAL A 126 -2.06 -7.09 4.95
C VAL A 126 -3.21 -7.39 4.00
N MET A 127 -4.36 -7.79 4.54
CA MET A 127 -5.59 -8.02 3.80
C MET A 127 -6.45 -6.77 3.87
N GLY A 128 -6.49 -6.00 2.76
CA GLY A 128 -7.26 -4.77 2.69
C GLY A 128 -8.61 -4.98 2.00
N TYR A 129 -9.71 -4.53 2.63
CA TYR A 129 -11.02 -4.59 2.01
C TYR A 129 -11.19 -3.53 0.92
N TRP A 130 -11.47 -3.96 -0.29
CA TRP A 130 -11.74 -3.10 -1.44
C TRP A 130 -13.22 -3.22 -1.85
N GLY A 131 -13.98 -2.22 -1.53
CA GLY A 131 -15.37 -2.11 -1.98
C GLY A 131 -15.48 -1.74 -3.46
N PRO A 132 -16.70 -1.71 -4.01
CA PRO A 132 -16.94 -1.18 -5.34
C PRO A 132 -16.46 0.28 -5.45
N ALA A 133 -16.00 0.67 -6.65
CA ALA A 133 -15.43 2.00 -6.89
C ALA A 133 -16.30 3.19 -6.45
N GLN A 134 -17.64 3.01 -6.41
CA GLN A 134 -18.57 4.06 -5.95
C GLN A 134 -19.91 3.46 -5.49
N PRO A 135 -20.26 3.64 -4.22
CA PRO A 135 -19.41 4.08 -3.11
C PRO A 135 -18.33 3.05 -2.81
N SER A 136 -17.21 3.45 -2.22
CA SER A 136 -16.15 2.50 -1.83
C SER A 136 -16.53 1.82 -0.51
N GLY A 137 -17.60 1.09 -0.53
CA GLY A 137 -18.14 0.38 0.63
C GLY A 137 -18.86 -0.88 0.22
N PRO A 138 -19.24 -1.73 1.18
CA PRO A 138 -19.98 -2.95 0.91
C PRO A 138 -21.36 -2.63 0.32
N LYS A 139 -21.74 -3.39 -0.72
CA LYS A 139 -23.13 -3.36 -1.24
C LYS A 139 -24.10 -4.02 -0.29
N ASN A 140 -23.63 -5.00 0.46
CA ASN A 140 -24.41 -5.77 1.44
C ASN A 140 -23.56 -5.94 2.71
N MET A 141 -24.01 -5.32 3.80
CA MET A 141 -23.31 -5.40 5.09
C MET A 141 -23.29 -6.81 5.68
N ASP A 142 -24.33 -7.63 5.46
CA ASP A 142 -24.35 -9.02 5.95
C ASP A 142 -23.26 -9.87 5.27
N ASP A 143 -23.06 -9.68 3.97
CA ASP A 143 -22.02 -10.39 3.24
C ASP A 143 -20.62 -9.87 3.61
N TRP A 144 -20.49 -8.57 3.86
CA TRP A 144 -19.25 -7.98 4.38
C TRP A 144 -18.86 -8.56 5.76
N TRP A 145 -19.85 -8.74 6.66
CA TRP A 145 -19.60 -9.38 7.95
C TRP A 145 -19.23 -10.86 7.81
N LYS A 146 -19.89 -11.61 6.90
CA LYS A 146 -19.52 -13.00 6.62
C LYS A 146 -18.11 -13.13 6.04
N MET A 147 -17.75 -12.25 5.14
CA MET A 147 -16.38 -12.18 4.59
C MET A 147 -15.35 -12.00 5.70
N TRP A 148 -15.53 -11.00 6.56
CA TRP A 148 -14.60 -10.78 7.67
C TRP A 148 -14.59 -11.94 8.67
N ALA A 149 -15.74 -12.55 8.96
CA ALA A 149 -15.80 -13.73 9.82
C ALA A 149 -14.98 -14.89 9.25
N ALA A 150 -15.10 -15.17 7.95
CA ALA A 150 -14.32 -16.22 7.30
C ALA A 150 -12.79 -15.94 7.32
N LEU A 151 -12.39 -14.69 7.07
CA LEU A 151 -10.98 -14.31 7.12
C LEU A 151 -10.41 -14.38 8.55
N VAL A 152 -11.16 -13.90 9.54
CA VAL A 152 -10.73 -13.93 10.94
C VAL A 152 -10.74 -15.35 11.49
N GLU A 153 -11.70 -16.19 11.11
CA GLU A 153 -11.71 -17.62 11.49
C GLU A 153 -10.43 -18.32 11.01
N LYS A 154 -10.01 -18.07 9.77
CA LYS A 154 -8.83 -18.74 9.20
C LYS A 154 -7.51 -18.09 9.65
N TYR A 155 -7.43 -16.77 9.77
CA TYR A 155 -6.18 -16.05 9.91
C TYR A 155 -6.07 -15.17 11.18
N GLY A 156 -7.11 -15.06 11.99
CA GLY A 156 -7.17 -14.12 13.12
C GLY A 156 -6.12 -14.31 14.18
N GLU A 157 -5.60 -15.54 14.34
CA GLU A 157 -4.55 -15.87 15.30
C GLU A 157 -3.15 -15.95 14.66
N HIS A 158 -3.05 -15.74 13.34
CA HIS A 158 -1.77 -15.85 12.66
C HIS A 158 -0.88 -14.63 12.90
N PRO A 159 0.37 -14.79 13.40
CA PRO A 159 1.21 -13.67 13.86
C PRO A 159 1.66 -12.71 12.75
N ASN A 160 1.48 -13.07 11.49
CA ASN A 160 1.84 -12.26 10.34
C ASN A 160 0.62 -11.78 9.52
N ALA A 161 -0.61 -12.05 9.97
CA ALA A 161 -1.83 -11.61 9.30
C ALA A 161 -2.32 -10.28 9.88
N TYR A 162 -2.53 -9.29 9.02
CA TYR A 162 -3.01 -7.96 9.35
C TYR A 162 -4.31 -7.67 8.58
N PHE A 163 -5.25 -7.02 9.24
CA PHE A 163 -6.60 -6.78 8.74
C PHE A 163 -6.82 -5.29 8.55
N GLU A 164 -6.79 -4.83 7.31
CA GLU A 164 -7.11 -3.45 6.95
C GLU A 164 -8.60 -3.38 6.59
N ILE A 165 -9.36 -2.86 7.55
CA ILE A 165 -10.82 -3.01 7.59
C ILE A 165 -11.50 -2.39 6.38
N PHE A 166 -10.91 -1.33 5.84
CA PHE A 166 -11.44 -0.60 4.72
C PHE A 166 -10.33 0.08 3.92
N ASN A 167 -10.26 -0.13 2.62
CA ASN A 167 -9.45 0.66 1.72
C ASN A 167 -10.20 1.92 1.30
N GLU A 168 -9.64 3.09 1.59
CA GLU A 168 -10.14 4.39 1.13
C GLU A 168 -11.65 4.64 1.37
N PRO A 169 -12.12 4.67 2.61
CA PRO A 169 -13.54 4.75 2.97
C PRO A 169 -14.15 6.14 2.73
N HIS A 170 -14.06 6.68 1.51
CA HIS A 170 -14.36 8.06 1.17
C HIS A 170 -15.86 8.45 1.17
N MET A 171 -16.76 7.47 1.31
CA MET A 171 -18.21 7.72 1.35
C MET A 171 -18.75 7.85 2.77
N TYR A 172 -17.93 7.61 3.77
CA TYR A 172 -18.32 7.69 5.17
C TYR A 172 -17.96 9.04 5.77
N SER A 173 -18.83 9.59 6.60
CA SER A 173 -18.43 10.62 7.53
C SER A 173 -17.48 10.03 8.58
N LYS A 174 -16.72 10.90 9.23
CA LYS A 174 -15.81 10.51 10.30
C LYS A 174 -16.48 9.67 11.38
N ASP A 175 -17.68 10.07 11.83
CA ASP A 175 -18.38 9.39 12.91
C ASP A 175 -18.99 8.05 12.48
N GLU A 176 -19.51 7.96 11.25
CA GLU A 176 -19.97 6.69 10.67
C GLU A 176 -18.82 5.70 10.57
N LEU A 177 -17.64 6.16 10.10
CA LEU A 177 -16.47 5.32 9.95
C LEU A 177 -15.91 4.84 11.30
N ARG A 178 -15.82 5.74 12.29
CA ARG A 178 -15.43 5.38 13.67
C ARG A 178 -16.36 4.33 14.26
N ASN A 179 -17.66 4.47 14.09
CA ASN A 179 -18.62 3.50 14.61
C ASN A 179 -18.55 2.15 13.88
N LEU A 180 -18.31 2.15 12.56
CA LEU A 180 -18.09 0.93 11.81
C LEU A 180 -16.84 0.19 12.29
N TYR A 181 -15.72 0.89 12.46
CA TYR A 181 -14.50 0.32 13.01
C TYR A 181 -14.67 -0.21 14.44
N ALA A 182 -15.34 0.55 15.31
CA ALA A 182 -15.62 0.09 16.67
C ALA A 182 -16.47 -1.19 16.66
N THR A 183 -17.49 -1.26 15.82
CA THR A 183 -18.32 -2.46 15.67
C THR A 183 -17.52 -3.67 15.18
N TRP A 184 -16.54 -3.45 14.27
CA TRP A 184 -15.65 -4.50 13.81
C TRP A 184 -14.80 -5.05 14.97
N LEU A 185 -14.22 -4.17 15.78
CA LEU A 185 -13.44 -4.54 16.94
C LEU A 185 -14.24 -5.29 18.01
N GLU A 186 -15.51 -4.94 18.17
CA GLU A 186 -16.44 -5.63 19.08
C GLU A 186 -16.79 -7.03 18.58
N LYS A 187 -16.94 -7.20 17.27
CA LYS A 187 -17.27 -8.50 16.65
C LYS A 187 -16.09 -9.46 16.64
N PHE A 188 -14.87 -8.97 16.55
CA PHE A 188 -13.66 -9.76 16.43
C PHE A 188 -12.63 -9.44 17.54
N PRO A 189 -13.00 -9.62 18.83
CA PRO A 189 -12.19 -9.20 19.96
C PRO A 189 -10.91 -10.03 20.13
N ASN A 190 -10.81 -11.18 19.48
CA ASN A 190 -9.64 -12.06 19.54
C ASN A 190 -8.51 -11.65 18.59
N VAL A 191 -8.78 -10.77 17.61
CA VAL A 191 -7.73 -10.24 16.74
C VAL A 191 -6.90 -9.22 17.53
N PRO A 192 -5.57 -9.38 17.63
CA PRO A 192 -4.72 -8.43 18.31
C PRO A 192 -4.86 -7.02 17.73
N ARG A 193 -4.92 -6.01 18.59
CA ARG A 193 -5.12 -4.62 18.15
C ARG A 193 -4.05 -4.12 17.20
N ASP A 194 -2.80 -4.49 17.42
CA ASP A 194 -1.64 -4.17 16.58
C ASP A 194 -1.60 -4.94 15.25
N HIS A 195 -2.55 -5.84 15.02
CA HIS A 195 -2.79 -6.50 13.73
C HIS A 195 -3.96 -5.87 12.95
N ILE A 196 -4.61 -4.86 13.49
CA ILE A 196 -5.74 -4.18 12.87
C ILE A 196 -5.29 -2.83 12.34
N VAL A 197 -5.54 -2.58 11.05
CA VAL A 197 -5.17 -1.37 10.34
C VAL A 197 -6.43 -0.59 9.98
N LEU A 198 -6.51 0.66 10.38
CA LEU A 198 -7.67 1.53 10.21
C LEU A 198 -7.31 2.69 9.29
N ASP A 199 -7.92 2.75 8.13
CA ASP A 199 -7.73 3.87 7.20
C ASP A 199 -8.21 5.18 7.81
N GLY A 200 -7.42 6.23 7.61
CA GLY A 200 -7.84 7.60 7.86
C GLY A 200 -9.11 7.94 7.07
N SER A 201 -9.86 8.92 7.52
CA SER A 201 -11.08 9.34 6.82
C SER A 201 -10.80 9.86 5.41
N GLY A 202 -11.80 9.81 4.54
CA GLY A 202 -11.68 10.15 3.13
C GLY A 202 -11.01 9.02 2.32
N LEU A 203 -10.02 9.34 1.53
CA LEU A 203 -9.23 8.37 0.77
C LEU A 203 -7.98 7.94 1.58
N ALA A 204 -8.16 7.49 2.81
CA ALA A 204 -7.09 7.25 3.78
C ALA A 204 -6.20 8.51 4.00
N TRP A 205 -6.81 9.71 4.00
CA TRP A 205 -6.07 10.97 4.00
C TRP A 205 -5.96 11.65 5.36
N ASN A 206 -6.82 11.32 6.29
CA ASN A 206 -6.86 12.03 7.57
C ASN A 206 -6.82 11.05 8.74
N VAL A 207 -5.60 10.66 9.10
CA VAL A 207 -5.36 9.75 10.23
C VAL A 207 -5.90 10.31 11.55
N PRO A 208 -5.71 11.60 11.90
CA PRO A 208 -6.26 12.16 13.13
C PRO A 208 -7.77 12.01 13.28
N ASP A 209 -8.52 12.05 12.19
CA ASP A 209 -9.98 11.84 12.25
C ASP A 209 -10.38 10.50 12.84
N ILE A 210 -9.53 9.49 12.74
CA ILE A 210 -9.78 8.16 13.31
C ILE A 210 -8.99 7.98 14.61
N ALA A 211 -7.71 8.33 14.60
CA ALA A 211 -6.77 8.05 15.67
C ALA A 211 -7.03 8.86 16.97
N ASP A 212 -7.74 9.98 16.91
CA ASP A 212 -8.16 10.74 18.09
C ASP A 212 -9.25 10.02 18.92
N ASP A 213 -9.86 8.95 18.39
CA ASP A 213 -10.85 8.17 19.12
C ASP A 213 -10.16 7.07 19.97
N SER A 214 -10.30 7.17 21.28
CA SER A 214 -9.65 6.25 22.23
C SER A 214 -10.09 4.77 22.09
N ARG A 215 -11.20 4.50 21.41
CA ARG A 215 -11.63 3.14 21.11
C ARG A 215 -10.61 2.38 20.25
N PHE A 216 -9.74 3.10 19.53
CA PHE A 216 -8.72 2.55 18.61
C PHE A 216 -7.31 2.55 19.20
N GLU A 217 -7.19 2.69 20.50
CA GLU A 217 -5.91 2.53 21.15
C GLU A 217 -5.34 1.13 20.90
N GLY A 218 -4.06 1.05 20.54
CA GLY A 218 -3.37 -0.19 20.14
C GLY A 218 -3.52 -0.57 18.68
N CYS A 219 -4.47 -0.03 17.90
CA CYS A 219 -4.57 -0.27 16.46
C CYS A 219 -3.51 0.49 15.66
N LEU A 220 -3.20 -0.01 14.48
CA LEU A 220 -2.45 0.72 13.45
C LEU A 220 -3.38 1.57 12.61
N PHE A 221 -2.83 2.58 11.95
CA PHE A 221 -3.56 3.43 11.01
C PHE A 221 -2.94 3.36 9.63
N ALA A 222 -3.79 3.44 8.59
CA ALA A 222 -3.34 3.55 7.22
C ALA A 222 -3.44 4.99 6.70
N VAL A 223 -2.46 5.36 5.88
CA VAL A 223 -2.45 6.62 5.14
C VAL A 223 -2.06 6.36 3.69
N HIS A 224 -2.73 7.05 2.75
CA HIS A 224 -2.42 7.05 1.34
C HIS A 224 -1.98 8.44 0.87
N GLU A 225 -0.97 8.49 0.00
CA GLU A 225 -0.54 9.73 -0.65
C GLU A 225 -0.28 9.49 -2.13
N TYR A 226 -0.88 10.33 -2.97
CA TYR A 226 -0.73 10.27 -4.42
C TYR A 226 -0.73 11.64 -5.08
N THR A 227 -0.20 11.70 -6.29
CA THR A 227 -0.16 12.92 -7.10
C THR A 227 -1.51 13.31 -7.72
N PHE A 228 -2.56 12.48 -7.59
CA PHE A 228 -3.81 12.65 -8.34
C PHE A 228 -4.49 13.99 -8.11
N TRP A 229 -4.38 14.53 -6.89
CA TRP A 229 -5.11 15.73 -6.46
C TRP A 229 -4.25 16.97 -6.30
N ASN A 230 -2.93 16.80 -6.18
CA ASN A 230 -1.98 17.84 -5.80
C ASN A 230 -0.83 18.03 -6.81
N MET A 231 -1.11 17.94 -8.11
CA MET A 231 -0.09 18.09 -9.16
C MET A 231 0.60 19.47 -9.18
N SER A 232 0.08 20.44 -8.43
CA SER A 232 0.74 21.73 -8.23
C SER A 232 1.89 21.71 -7.25
N ILE A 233 2.03 20.62 -6.48
CA ILE A 233 3.19 20.40 -5.62
C ILE A 233 4.32 19.86 -6.48
N THR A 234 5.35 20.69 -6.70
CA THR A 234 6.49 20.38 -7.56
C THR A 234 7.81 20.28 -6.81
N THR A 235 7.77 20.30 -5.48
CA THR A 235 8.96 20.23 -4.62
C THR A 235 8.87 19.04 -3.66
N GLU A 236 10.01 18.46 -3.32
CA GLU A 236 10.11 17.37 -2.33
C GLU A 236 9.55 17.81 -0.98
N GLU A 237 9.91 19.01 -0.53
CA GLU A 237 9.44 19.57 0.73
C GLU A 237 7.92 19.78 0.77
N GLY A 238 7.32 20.21 -0.34
CA GLY A 238 5.87 20.35 -0.43
C GLY A 238 5.14 19.00 -0.27
N TRP A 239 5.70 17.92 -0.81
CA TRP A 239 5.16 16.57 -0.63
C TRP A 239 5.33 16.06 0.79
N LYS A 240 6.49 16.32 1.44
CA LYS A 240 6.68 16.01 2.86
C LYS A 240 5.62 16.70 3.71
N GLN A 241 5.40 18.00 3.52
CA GLN A 241 4.40 18.77 4.27
C GLN A 241 2.97 18.27 4.03
N SER A 242 2.61 17.90 2.79
CA SER A 242 1.32 17.28 2.48
C SER A 242 1.11 16.00 3.27
N PHE A 243 2.10 15.12 3.26
CA PHE A 243 2.05 13.85 3.96
C PHE A 243 2.02 14.03 5.49
N GLN A 244 2.84 14.92 6.03
CA GLN A 244 2.85 15.26 7.45
C GLN A 244 1.48 15.74 7.95
N GLY A 245 0.80 16.56 7.14
CA GLY A 245 -0.55 17.04 7.46
C GLY A 245 -1.58 15.93 7.55
N LYS A 246 -1.44 14.85 6.78
CA LYS A 246 -2.35 13.69 6.79
C LYS A 246 -2.15 12.78 8.01
N VAL A 247 -0.91 12.62 8.45
CA VAL A 247 -0.54 11.72 9.56
C VAL A 247 -0.69 12.41 10.92
N GLY A 248 -0.38 13.70 10.99
CA GLY A 248 -0.41 14.46 12.24
C GLY A 248 0.59 13.91 13.26
N LYS A 249 0.16 13.73 14.51
CA LYS A 249 0.98 13.24 15.62
C LYS A 249 1.10 11.70 15.72
N TYR A 250 0.47 10.95 14.81
CA TYR A 250 0.32 9.49 14.93
C TYR A 250 1.35 8.70 14.12
N VAL A 251 2.55 9.26 13.94
CA VAL A 251 3.63 8.69 13.13
C VAL A 251 4.00 7.27 13.58
N ASP A 252 4.10 7.05 14.88
CA ASP A 252 4.53 5.79 15.50
C ASP A 252 3.58 4.62 15.27
N ARG A 253 2.31 4.88 14.97
CA ARG A 253 1.27 3.88 14.73
C ARG A 253 0.70 3.91 13.32
N THR A 254 1.27 4.70 12.41
CA THR A 254 0.79 4.82 11.04
C THR A 254 1.68 4.03 10.08
N VAL A 255 1.06 3.32 9.15
CA VAL A 255 1.67 2.64 8.01
C VAL A 255 1.18 3.32 6.74
N CYS A 256 2.09 3.65 5.82
CA CYS A 256 1.69 4.11 4.50
C CYS A 256 1.34 2.91 3.62
N THR A 257 0.07 2.48 3.64
CA THR A 257 -0.37 1.27 2.93
C THR A 257 -0.47 1.45 1.43
N GLU A 258 -0.49 2.71 0.97
CA GLU A 258 -0.33 3.02 -0.45
C GLU A 258 0.42 4.33 -0.69
N TRP A 259 1.42 4.25 -1.53
CA TRP A 259 2.08 5.36 -2.20
C TRP A 259 2.71 4.84 -3.49
N GLY A 260 2.72 5.63 -4.54
CA GLY A 260 3.26 5.18 -5.82
C GLY A 260 3.16 6.22 -6.92
N GLY A 261 3.96 6.06 -7.94
CA GLY A 261 4.04 6.95 -9.10
C GLY A 261 4.48 6.20 -10.34
N ALA A 262 4.54 6.91 -11.46
CA ALA A 262 4.87 6.34 -12.76
C ALA A 262 6.25 5.69 -12.78
N MET A 263 6.32 4.39 -13.01
CA MET A 263 7.59 3.66 -13.20
C MET A 263 7.91 3.45 -14.68
N GLY A 264 6.89 3.31 -15.52
CA GLY A 264 7.02 3.23 -16.98
C GLY A 264 6.58 4.50 -17.69
N PRO A 265 6.71 4.53 -19.04
CA PRO A 265 6.11 5.58 -19.86
C PRO A 265 4.59 5.55 -19.78
N GLY A 266 3.96 6.72 -19.83
CA GLY A 266 2.52 6.83 -19.81
C GLY A 266 2.02 8.25 -20.05
N GLU A 267 0.72 8.43 -20.00
CA GLU A 267 0.10 9.72 -20.23
C GLU A 267 -0.77 10.13 -19.02
N LYS A 268 -0.67 11.39 -18.64
CA LYS A 268 -1.55 11.98 -17.62
C LYS A 268 -1.96 13.40 -18.02
N ASN A 269 -3.26 13.64 -18.07
CA ASN A 269 -3.84 14.93 -18.43
C ASN A 269 -3.36 15.47 -19.79
N GLY A 270 -3.17 14.60 -20.77
CA GLY A 270 -2.70 14.97 -22.12
C GLY A 270 -1.20 15.28 -22.19
N VAL A 271 -0.45 14.97 -21.14
CA VAL A 271 1.02 15.08 -21.13
C VAL A 271 1.62 13.68 -21.10
N HIS A 272 2.47 13.40 -22.09
CA HIS A 272 3.24 12.17 -22.14
C HIS A 272 4.46 12.29 -21.23
N TYR A 273 4.76 11.21 -20.51
CA TYR A 273 5.92 11.04 -19.64
C TYR A 273 6.69 9.82 -20.09
N ASP A 274 7.97 10.01 -20.41
CA ASP A 274 8.94 8.93 -20.61
C ASP A 274 9.40 8.35 -19.28
N TYR A 275 10.32 7.38 -19.31
CA TYR A 275 10.98 6.89 -18.11
C TYR A 275 11.65 8.05 -17.35
N MET A 276 11.32 8.17 -16.08
CA MET A 276 11.86 9.19 -15.19
C MET A 276 13.02 8.63 -14.37
N ASP A 277 14.08 9.41 -14.20
CA ASP A 277 15.17 9.10 -13.27
C ASP A 277 14.90 9.77 -11.92
N TYR A 278 14.42 8.97 -10.98
CA TYR A 278 14.10 9.42 -9.62
C TYR A 278 15.32 9.68 -8.74
N ASN A 279 16.53 9.32 -9.19
CA ASN A 279 17.78 9.62 -8.49
C ASN A 279 18.30 11.04 -8.82
N GLN A 280 17.80 11.67 -9.89
CA GLN A 280 18.12 13.04 -10.24
C GLN A 280 17.27 14.07 -9.46
N PRO A 281 17.71 15.33 -9.36
CA PRO A 281 16.88 16.41 -8.83
C PRO A 281 15.51 16.49 -9.53
N PRO A 282 14.44 16.89 -8.84
CA PRO A 282 13.10 16.90 -9.40
C PRO A 282 12.98 17.84 -10.60
N ASN A 283 12.36 17.38 -11.68
CA ASN A 283 12.03 18.16 -12.86
C ASN A 283 10.53 18.22 -13.17
N ASN A 284 9.72 17.48 -12.41
CA ASN A 284 8.27 17.48 -12.49
C ASN A 284 7.66 17.03 -11.15
N TYR A 285 6.34 17.06 -11.04
CA TYR A 285 5.65 16.70 -9.80
C TYR A 285 5.78 15.21 -9.43
N PHE A 286 5.95 14.29 -10.40
CA PHE A 286 6.19 12.86 -10.10
C PHE A 286 7.55 12.64 -9.45
N THR A 287 8.60 13.24 -10.00
CA THR A 287 9.95 13.10 -9.46
C THR A 287 10.06 13.77 -8.09
N ALA A 288 9.43 14.93 -7.90
CA ALA A 288 9.33 15.58 -6.60
C ALA A 288 8.58 14.73 -5.57
N TYR A 289 7.48 14.11 -6.00
CA TYR A 289 6.65 13.26 -5.15
C TYR A 289 7.40 12.00 -4.68
N ILE A 290 7.93 11.20 -5.60
CA ILE A 290 8.61 9.94 -5.24
C ILE A 290 9.80 10.22 -4.31
N ARG A 291 10.55 11.29 -4.55
CA ARG A 291 11.69 11.69 -3.72
C ARG A 291 11.23 12.18 -2.36
N GLY A 292 10.27 13.11 -2.31
CA GLY A 292 9.73 13.65 -1.06
C GLY A 292 9.12 12.57 -0.18
N MET A 293 8.33 11.68 -0.75
CA MET A 293 7.72 10.56 -0.03
C MET A 293 8.77 9.57 0.49
N SER A 294 9.68 9.12 -0.35
CA SER A 294 10.73 8.17 0.07
C SER A 294 11.61 8.73 1.20
N ASP A 295 11.93 10.01 1.14
CA ASP A 295 12.73 10.67 2.17
C ASP A 295 11.92 10.86 3.48
N GLN A 296 10.62 11.21 3.40
CA GLN A 296 9.78 11.37 4.59
C GLN A 296 9.48 10.05 5.28
N LEU A 297 9.20 8.98 4.53
CA LEU A 297 8.99 7.64 5.06
C LEU A 297 10.24 7.14 5.80
N ARG A 298 11.43 7.37 5.21
CA ARG A 298 12.70 7.04 5.84
C ARG A 298 12.96 7.86 7.09
N GLU A 299 12.71 9.17 7.06
CA GLU A 299 12.91 10.08 8.20
C GLU A 299 12.07 9.66 9.42
N TRP A 300 10.87 9.16 9.16
CA TRP A 300 9.96 8.68 10.20
C TRP A 300 10.12 7.20 10.55
N GLU A 301 10.99 6.49 9.83
CA GLU A 301 11.08 5.03 9.93
C GLU A 301 9.71 4.35 9.78
N MET A 302 8.84 4.95 8.97
CA MET A 302 7.48 4.48 8.78
C MET A 302 7.43 3.33 7.80
N GLY A 303 6.77 2.24 8.19
CA GLY A 303 6.47 1.12 7.30
C GLY A 303 5.62 1.55 6.11
N SER A 304 5.89 0.95 4.94
CA SER A 304 5.16 1.35 3.74
C SER A 304 5.00 0.23 2.73
N PHE A 305 3.95 0.38 1.89
CA PHE A 305 3.63 -0.51 0.77
C PHE A 305 3.54 0.31 -0.52
N TYR A 306 4.43 0.02 -1.47
CA TYR A 306 4.41 0.67 -2.77
C TYR A 306 3.24 0.17 -3.63
N TRP A 307 2.56 1.07 -4.33
CA TRP A 307 1.45 0.76 -5.23
C TRP A 307 1.80 1.00 -6.70
N PRO A 308 1.65 -0.05 -7.52
CA PRO A 308 1.66 -1.45 -7.13
C PRO A 308 3.05 -2.07 -7.30
N GLY A 309 3.32 -3.16 -6.57
CA GLY A 309 4.47 -4.00 -6.84
C GLY A 309 4.30 -4.75 -8.14
N LEU A 310 3.09 -5.32 -8.36
CA LEU A 310 2.67 -5.93 -9.62
C LEU A 310 1.18 -5.65 -9.89
N ARG A 311 0.90 -5.00 -11.01
CA ARG A 311 -0.40 -4.89 -11.65
C ARG A 311 -0.20 -4.89 -13.16
N ASP A 312 -0.72 -5.92 -13.84
CA ASP A 312 -0.53 -6.09 -15.28
C ASP A 312 -1.13 -4.90 -16.06
N GLY A 313 -0.28 -4.24 -16.86
CA GLY A 313 -0.69 -3.10 -17.70
C GLY A 313 -0.70 -1.74 -17.00
N ASP A 314 -0.34 -1.65 -15.72
CA ASP A 314 -0.25 -0.38 -15.00
C ASP A 314 1.15 0.23 -15.14
N TRP A 315 1.24 1.48 -15.59
CA TRP A 315 2.51 2.18 -15.73
C TRP A 315 3.11 2.65 -14.38
N TYR A 316 2.36 2.53 -13.27
CA TYR A 316 2.87 2.71 -11.91
C TYR A 316 3.53 1.44 -11.36
N SER A 317 3.30 0.28 -12.01
CA SER A 317 3.79 -1.00 -11.49
C SER A 317 5.31 -1.02 -11.38
N MET A 318 5.83 -1.37 -10.19
CA MET A 318 7.27 -1.48 -9.95
C MET A 318 7.90 -2.60 -10.77
N THR A 319 7.13 -3.67 -10.99
CA THR A 319 7.54 -4.81 -11.82
C THR A 319 6.57 -5.05 -12.95
N LYS A 320 7.05 -5.65 -14.02
CA LYS A 320 6.25 -6.28 -15.06
C LYS A 320 6.46 -7.79 -15.02
N ARG A 321 5.41 -8.52 -15.30
CA ARG A 321 5.42 -9.98 -15.34
C ARG A 321 5.72 -10.49 -16.75
N VAL A 322 6.56 -11.52 -16.82
CA VAL A 322 6.81 -12.31 -18.03
C VAL A 322 6.54 -13.76 -17.72
N GLY A 323 5.88 -14.51 -18.61
CA GLY A 323 5.48 -15.89 -18.41
C GLY A 323 4.18 -16.03 -17.61
N GLU A 324 3.77 -17.28 -17.40
CA GLU A 324 2.53 -17.67 -16.74
C GLU A 324 2.79 -18.81 -15.74
N GLY A 325 1.97 -18.91 -14.70
CA GLY A 325 2.04 -19.98 -13.71
C GLY A 325 3.43 -20.12 -13.09
N ALA A 326 4.03 -21.32 -13.15
CA ALA A 326 5.35 -21.61 -12.60
C ALA A 326 6.51 -20.90 -13.32
N GLU A 327 6.28 -20.42 -14.55
CA GLU A 327 7.31 -19.74 -15.36
C GLU A 327 7.31 -18.23 -15.17
N ILE A 328 6.48 -17.68 -14.28
CA ILE A 328 6.44 -16.24 -14.00
C ILE A 328 7.79 -15.74 -13.53
N LYS A 329 8.25 -14.67 -14.19
CA LYS A 329 9.39 -13.85 -13.82
C LYS A 329 8.97 -12.40 -13.71
N LEU A 330 9.51 -11.70 -12.72
CA LEU A 330 9.29 -10.28 -12.53
C LEU A 330 10.54 -9.50 -12.97
N GLU A 331 10.34 -8.51 -13.80
CA GLU A 331 11.38 -7.57 -14.23
C GLU A 331 11.09 -6.20 -13.65
N VAL A 332 12.09 -5.56 -13.05
CA VAL A 332 11.97 -4.18 -12.54
C VAL A 332 11.76 -3.23 -13.70
N VAL A 333 10.72 -2.41 -13.62
CA VAL A 333 10.37 -1.44 -14.69
C VAL A 333 11.29 -0.22 -14.62
N ASN A 334 11.63 0.24 -13.42
CA ASN A 334 12.46 1.44 -13.22
C ASN A 334 13.38 1.25 -12.02
N GLN A 335 14.68 1.14 -12.29
CA GLN A 335 15.66 0.92 -11.24
C GLN A 335 15.74 2.11 -10.28
N SER A 336 15.70 3.34 -10.77
CA SER A 336 15.75 4.52 -9.89
C SER A 336 14.50 4.66 -9.02
N GLY A 337 13.35 4.16 -9.51
CA GLY A 337 12.13 4.03 -8.71
C GLY A 337 12.27 2.99 -7.61
N LEU A 338 12.87 1.83 -7.92
CA LEU A 338 13.20 0.81 -6.93
C LEU A 338 14.16 1.33 -5.87
N ASP A 339 15.23 2.04 -6.28
CA ASP A 339 16.19 2.63 -5.35
C ASP A 339 15.47 3.56 -4.34
N ARG A 340 14.51 4.36 -4.80
CA ARG A 340 13.70 5.24 -3.94
C ARG A 340 12.73 4.49 -3.05
N MET A 341 12.11 3.43 -3.54
CA MET A 341 11.25 2.58 -2.72
C MET A 341 12.07 1.90 -1.60
N GLN A 342 13.22 1.34 -1.92
CA GLN A 342 14.11 0.72 -0.92
C GLN A 342 14.66 1.76 0.06
N ARG A 343 14.95 2.98 -0.41
CA ARG A 343 15.36 4.10 0.44
C ARG A 343 14.29 4.50 1.45
N ALA A 344 13.01 4.36 1.12
CA ALA A 344 11.91 4.68 2.04
C ALA A 344 11.92 3.79 3.29
N TRP A 345 12.46 2.58 3.18
CA TRP A 345 12.57 1.67 4.32
C TRP A 345 13.85 1.96 5.10
N ALA A 346 13.73 2.16 6.42
CA ALA A 346 14.88 2.34 7.28
C ALA A 346 15.80 1.11 7.20
N ASP A 347 17.09 1.32 7.38
CA ASP A 347 18.05 0.22 7.54
C ASP A 347 17.76 -0.48 8.88
N THR A 348 16.80 -1.40 8.88
CA THR A 348 16.60 -2.26 10.04
C THR A 348 17.86 -3.10 10.18
N VAL A 349 18.53 -2.95 11.34
CA VAL A 349 19.56 -3.89 11.78
C VAL A 349 19.09 -5.30 11.47
N ALA A 350 19.89 -6.07 10.75
CA ALA A 350 19.57 -7.44 10.38
C ALA A 350 19.05 -8.19 11.61
N ILE A 351 17.77 -8.50 11.63
CA ILE A 351 17.23 -9.43 12.62
C ILE A 351 17.90 -10.76 12.28
N GLU A 352 18.86 -11.18 13.11
CA GLU A 352 19.44 -12.51 13.03
C GLU A 352 18.28 -13.51 12.99
N GLN A 353 18.17 -14.22 11.89
CA GLN A 353 17.28 -15.37 11.83
C GLN A 353 17.68 -16.32 12.96
N PRO A 354 16.74 -16.94 13.69
CA PRO A 354 17.07 -17.93 14.68
C PRO A 354 17.94 -19.00 14.00
N LYS A 355 19.18 -19.16 14.45
CA LYS A 355 20.04 -20.26 14.07
C LYS A 355 19.30 -21.55 14.37
N ASP A 356 18.93 -22.26 13.34
CA ASP A 356 18.46 -23.64 13.44
C ASP A 356 19.56 -24.46 14.12
N THR A 357 19.34 -24.77 15.39
CA THR A 357 20.21 -25.67 16.17
C THR A 357 19.78 -27.09 15.89
N SER A 358 20.03 -27.60 14.72
CA SER A 358 20.08 -29.02 14.45
C SER A 358 21.53 -29.48 14.42
N VAL A 359 21.88 -30.05 15.51
CA VAL A 359 22.96 -30.99 15.86
C VAL A 359 23.87 -31.46 14.73
N ALA A 360 25.15 -31.14 14.94
CA ALA A 360 26.28 -31.75 14.29
C ALA A 360 26.41 -33.24 14.67
N ASP A 361 26.80 -34.09 13.76
CA ASP A 361 27.80 -35.12 14.06
C ASP A 361 28.62 -35.50 12.81
N SER A 362 29.86 -35.19 12.96
CA SER A 362 31.12 -35.92 12.66
C SER A 362 31.27 -36.72 11.36
N ALA A 363 32.26 -36.37 10.57
CA ALA A 363 33.54 -37.10 10.53
C ALA A 363 34.44 -36.58 9.37
N SER A 364 35.64 -36.31 9.74
CA SER A 364 36.82 -36.02 8.93
C SER A 364 37.17 -37.13 7.94
N LEU A 365 37.72 -36.81 6.78
CA LEU A 365 39.01 -37.37 6.36
C LEU A 365 39.66 -36.55 5.23
N ASP A 366 40.95 -36.35 5.43
CA ASP A 366 41.98 -35.77 4.56
C ASP A 366 42.06 -36.42 3.16
N THR A 367 42.48 -35.68 2.14
CA THR A 367 43.85 -35.58 1.61
C THR A 367 43.87 -34.96 0.22
N ALA A 368 44.58 -33.90 0.09
CA ALA A 368 45.81 -33.66 -0.73
C ALA A 368 45.75 -33.69 -2.27
N THR A 369 46.11 -32.51 -2.77
CA THR A 369 47.12 -32.22 -3.83
C THR A 369 46.87 -32.61 -5.29
N ALA A 370 46.90 -31.72 -6.19
CA ALA A 370 47.94 -31.20 -7.05
C ALA A 370 47.39 -30.75 -8.41
N ASP A 371 47.58 -29.51 -8.72
CA ASP A 371 48.42 -28.91 -9.75
C ASP A 371 48.35 -29.52 -11.16
N THR A 372 47.97 -28.75 -12.17
CA THR A 372 48.78 -28.31 -13.29
C THR A 372 47.96 -27.61 -14.38
N SER A 373 48.54 -26.50 -14.73
CA SER A 373 48.43 -25.66 -15.92
C SER A 373 48.18 -26.35 -17.27
N ALA A 374 47.45 -25.76 -18.19
CA ALA A 374 47.94 -25.39 -19.52
C ALA A 374 46.96 -24.47 -20.30
N LYS A 375 47.54 -23.46 -20.87
CA LYS A 375 47.03 -22.61 -21.95
C LYS A 375 46.62 -23.45 -23.17
N ASP A 376 45.65 -23.01 -23.96
CA ASP A 376 45.95 -22.52 -25.30
C ASP A 376 44.75 -21.78 -25.96
N SER A 377 45.13 -20.87 -26.75
CA SER A 377 44.51 -19.94 -27.64
C SER A 377 43.96 -20.64 -28.91
N ALA A 378 42.81 -20.16 -29.42
CA ALA A 378 42.65 -19.93 -30.89
C ALA A 378 41.28 -19.36 -31.31
N THR A 379 41.36 -18.16 -31.84
CA THR A 379 40.78 -17.66 -33.11
C THR A 379 39.30 -17.79 -33.46
N VAL A 380 38.73 -16.60 -33.66
CA VAL A 380 37.53 -16.24 -34.40
C VAL A 380 37.64 -16.60 -35.88
N PRO A 381 36.55 -16.94 -36.57
CA PRO A 381 36.22 -16.13 -37.75
C PRO A 381 34.77 -15.63 -37.80
N SER A 382 34.70 -14.47 -38.40
CA SER A 382 33.56 -13.64 -38.72
C SER A 382 32.69 -14.16 -39.85
N THR A 383 31.48 -13.54 -39.88
CA THR A 383 30.55 -13.34 -41.02
C THR A 383 29.56 -14.44 -41.28
N ASP A 384 28.25 -14.12 -41.04
CA ASP A 384 27.34 -13.99 -42.17
C ASP A 384 26.06 -13.21 -41.75
N SER A 385 25.71 -12.31 -42.68
CA SER A 385 24.54 -11.44 -42.65
C SER A 385 23.24 -12.25 -42.78
N LEU A 386 22.31 -12.11 -41.85
CA LEU A 386 20.93 -12.53 -42.01
C LEU A 386 20.03 -11.31 -42.11
N VAL A 387 19.43 -11.17 -43.29
CA VAL A 387 18.42 -10.17 -43.65
C VAL A 387 17.19 -10.39 -42.76
N VAL A 388 16.84 -9.39 -41.96
CA VAL A 388 15.58 -9.36 -41.23
C VAL A 388 14.49 -8.89 -42.17
N ALA A 389 13.56 -9.77 -42.49
CA ALA A 389 12.30 -9.43 -43.19
C ALA A 389 11.38 -8.67 -42.24
N THR A 390 11.03 -7.47 -42.61
CA THR A 390 9.98 -6.65 -41.98
C THR A 390 8.63 -7.32 -42.14
N PRO A 391 7.78 -7.47 -41.09
CA PRO A 391 6.40 -7.93 -41.25
C PRO A 391 5.59 -6.86 -41.95
N GLY A 392 4.89 -7.23 -43.05
CA GLY A 392 4.00 -6.34 -43.80
C GLY A 392 2.79 -5.92 -42.96
N ILE A 393 2.44 -4.65 -43.10
CA ILE A 393 1.23 -4.05 -42.53
C ILE A 393 0.03 -4.67 -43.24
N ALA A 394 -0.94 -5.23 -42.51
CA ALA A 394 -2.20 -5.69 -43.05
C ALA A 394 -3.07 -4.48 -43.45
N THR A 395 -3.56 -4.49 -44.71
CA THR A 395 -4.47 -3.48 -45.23
C THR A 395 -5.84 -4.09 -45.52
N ASP A 396 -6.91 -3.29 -45.43
CA ASP A 396 -8.25 -3.70 -45.83
C ASP A 396 -8.39 -3.81 -47.37
N SER A 397 -9.55 -4.28 -47.81
CA SER A 397 -9.84 -4.46 -49.24
C SER A 397 -9.92 -3.16 -50.07
N ALA A 398 -9.68 -2.00 -49.42
CA ALA A 398 -9.62 -0.68 -50.06
C ALA A 398 -8.22 -0.05 -49.98
N GLY A 399 -7.19 -0.78 -49.50
CA GLY A 399 -5.80 -0.33 -49.44
C GLY A 399 -5.46 0.69 -48.34
N LYS A 400 -6.30 0.83 -47.33
CA LYS A 400 -6.02 1.67 -46.17
C LYS A 400 -5.48 0.83 -44.99
N PRO A 401 -4.54 1.36 -44.20
CA PRO A 401 -4.05 0.67 -43.02
C PRO A 401 -5.19 0.44 -42.01
N VAL A 402 -5.36 -0.79 -41.55
CA VAL A 402 -6.28 -1.11 -40.44
C VAL A 402 -5.58 -0.74 -39.14
N ALA A 403 -6.14 0.21 -38.42
CA ALA A 403 -5.68 0.54 -37.06
C ALA A 403 -5.96 -0.66 -36.15
N SER A 404 -4.94 -1.12 -35.42
CA SER A 404 -5.10 -2.09 -34.36
C SER A 404 -6.06 -1.52 -33.30
N PRO A 405 -6.96 -2.32 -32.73
CA PRO A 405 -7.82 -1.82 -31.66
C PRO A 405 -6.97 -1.38 -30.49
N ASP A 406 -7.12 -0.12 -30.16
CA ASP A 406 -6.43 0.55 -29.06
C ASP A 406 -6.77 -0.13 -27.74
N SER A 407 -5.77 -0.67 -27.06
CA SER A 407 -5.90 -1.33 -25.75
C SER A 407 -6.26 -0.38 -24.62
N SER A 408 -6.51 0.91 -24.92
CA SER A 408 -6.95 1.93 -23.97
C SER A 408 -8.47 1.95 -23.72
N ALA A 409 -9.26 1.12 -24.42
CA ALA A 409 -10.72 1.17 -24.38
C ALA A 409 -11.37 0.36 -23.24
N LEU A 410 -10.63 -0.30 -22.37
CA LEU A 410 -11.18 -1.13 -21.27
C LEU A 410 -11.17 -0.47 -19.89
N ALA A 411 -10.77 0.80 -19.79
CA ALA A 411 -10.83 1.54 -18.52
C ALA A 411 -12.12 2.38 -18.36
N ASP A 412 -13.08 2.29 -19.24
CA ASP A 412 -14.18 3.27 -19.35
C ASP A 412 -15.57 2.65 -19.20
N SER A 413 -15.83 1.93 -18.09
CA SER A 413 -17.21 1.61 -17.71
C SER A 413 -17.94 2.75 -16.97
N SER A 414 -17.30 3.92 -16.79
CA SER A 414 -17.92 5.12 -16.24
C SER A 414 -18.40 6.14 -17.30
N ALA A 415 -18.38 5.78 -18.58
CA ALA A 415 -18.65 6.69 -19.71
C ALA A 415 -20.13 7.03 -19.96
N ALA A 416 -21.06 6.70 -19.06
CA ALA A 416 -22.51 6.90 -19.30
C ALA A 416 -23.07 8.27 -18.89
N LEU A 417 -22.25 9.30 -18.63
CA LEU A 417 -22.73 10.61 -18.15
C LEU A 417 -22.19 11.82 -18.93
N HIS A 418 -22.02 11.68 -20.26
CA HIS A 418 -21.73 12.84 -21.09
C HIS A 418 -23.03 13.46 -21.64
N GLY A 419 -23.74 14.19 -20.80
CA GLY A 419 -24.66 15.21 -21.28
C GLY A 419 -23.85 16.41 -21.81
N ASN A 420 -24.14 16.85 -23.04
CA ASN A 420 -23.54 18.06 -23.63
C ASN A 420 -23.81 19.29 -22.75
N VAL A 421 -22.89 19.63 -21.87
CA VAL A 421 -22.96 20.88 -21.08
C VAL A 421 -22.28 21.98 -21.90
N ARG A 422 -23.07 22.94 -22.36
CA ARG A 422 -22.61 24.12 -23.11
C ARG A 422 -22.08 25.16 -22.15
N TRP A 423 -20.79 25.43 -22.17
CA TRP A 423 -20.11 26.39 -21.30
C TRP A 423 -20.19 27.81 -21.85
N GLN A 424 -20.70 28.75 -21.12
CA GLN A 424 -20.61 30.19 -21.42
C GLN A 424 -19.60 30.85 -20.49
N ARG A 425 -18.70 31.65 -21.05
CA ARG A 425 -17.71 32.44 -20.33
C ARG A 425 -18.37 33.68 -19.76
N VAL A 426 -18.55 33.74 -18.46
CA VAL A 426 -18.91 34.98 -17.71
C VAL A 426 -17.82 35.11 -16.65
N SER A 427 -17.46 36.34 -16.28
CA SER A 427 -16.43 36.68 -15.29
C SER A 427 -16.84 36.26 -13.88
N SER A 428 -16.86 34.96 -13.62
CA SER A 428 -17.21 34.33 -12.38
C SER A 428 -16.16 33.25 -12.09
N GLU A 429 -15.92 32.96 -10.85
CA GLU A 429 -14.99 31.91 -10.45
C GLU A 429 -15.46 30.56 -10.97
N SER A 430 -14.63 29.89 -11.77
CA SER A 430 -14.95 28.57 -12.28
C SER A 430 -14.30 27.49 -11.43
N LEU A 431 -15.11 26.53 -11.00
CA LEU A 431 -14.63 25.31 -10.31
C LEU A 431 -14.31 24.23 -11.33
N GLN A 432 -13.14 23.66 -11.22
CA GLN A 432 -12.78 22.42 -11.90
C GLN A 432 -13.38 21.26 -11.12
N VAL A 433 -14.00 20.33 -11.84
CA VAL A 433 -14.64 19.14 -11.26
C VAL A 433 -13.88 17.90 -11.70
N PHE A 434 -13.58 17.04 -10.76
CA PHE A 434 -12.84 15.80 -10.99
C PHE A 434 -13.65 14.62 -10.41
N SER A 435 -13.51 13.46 -11.00
CA SER A 435 -13.95 12.20 -10.40
C SER A 435 -13.10 11.89 -9.17
N MET A 436 -13.54 10.95 -8.36
CA MET A 436 -12.77 10.46 -7.21
C MET A 436 -11.45 9.79 -7.60
N THR A 437 -11.30 9.35 -8.85
CA THR A 437 -10.04 8.81 -9.41
C THR A 437 -9.13 9.88 -10.02
N GLY A 438 -9.42 11.19 -9.82
CA GLY A 438 -8.61 12.29 -10.35
C GLY A 438 -8.88 12.67 -11.80
N ARG A 439 -9.80 11.97 -12.48
CA ARG A 439 -10.13 12.31 -13.86
C ARG A 439 -10.85 13.66 -13.91
N PHE A 440 -10.35 14.58 -14.72
CA PHE A 440 -11.03 15.85 -14.98
C PHE A 440 -12.37 15.59 -15.73
N LEU A 441 -13.47 16.03 -15.13
CA LEU A 441 -14.82 15.82 -15.67
C LEU A 441 -15.37 17.09 -16.35
N GLY A 442 -14.85 18.26 -15.97
CA GLY A 442 -15.31 19.52 -16.53
C GLY A 442 -15.11 20.71 -15.58
N ARG A 443 -15.78 21.82 -15.94
CA ARG A 443 -15.80 23.02 -15.10
C ARG A 443 -17.24 23.44 -14.85
N VAL A 444 -17.50 23.96 -13.63
CA VAL A 444 -18.79 24.53 -13.23
C VAL A 444 -18.56 25.98 -12.83
N GLU A 445 -19.32 26.88 -13.41
CA GLU A 445 -19.28 28.29 -13.00
C GLU A 445 -20.18 28.52 -11.80
N LEU A 446 -19.60 29.08 -10.73
CA LEU A 446 -20.36 29.53 -9.57
C LEU A 446 -20.85 30.93 -9.83
N ARG A 447 -22.14 31.14 -9.74
CA ARG A 447 -22.72 32.47 -9.56
C ARG A 447 -22.52 32.90 -8.10
N ILE A 448 -21.60 33.82 -7.86
CA ILE A 448 -21.27 34.27 -6.51
C ILE A 448 -22.46 35.08 -5.96
N GLY A 449 -23.17 34.50 -5.01
CA GLY A 449 -24.07 35.14 -4.08
C GLY A 449 -23.86 34.50 -2.71
N ALA A 450 -23.99 35.21 -1.63
CA ALA A 450 -23.82 34.71 -0.27
C ALA A 450 -24.69 33.44 -0.08
N GLY A 451 -24.03 32.25 0.05
CA GLY A 451 -24.69 30.96 0.24
C GLY A 451 -24.73 30.06 -1.01
N ALA A 452 -23.81 30.19 -1.98
CA ALA A 452 -23.78 29.34 -3.15
C ALA A 452 -23.63 27.85 -2.74
N ASP A 453 -24.69 27.07 -2.97
CA ASP A 453 -24.66 25.63 -2.79
C ASP A 453 -23.96 24.97 -3.98
N ILE A 454 -22.72 24.53 -3.76
CA ILE A 454 -21.88 23.92 -4.79
C ILE A 454 -22.48 22.57 -5.23
N SER A 455 -23.08 21.81 -4.31
CA SER A 455 -23.76 20.54 -4.62
C SER A 455 -24.92 20.76 -5.59
N ALA A 456 -25.75 21.79 -5.34
CA ALA A 456 -26.83 22.17 -6.25
C ALA A 456 -26.29 22.67 -7.59
N SER A 457 -25.18 23.37 -7.62
CA SER A 457 -24.54 23.87 -8.85
C SER A 457 -24.01 22.73 -9.71
N LEU A 458 -23.39 21.71 -9.11
CA LEU A 458 -22.96 20.49 -9.78
C LEU A 458 -24.16 19.72 -10.35
N LYS A 459 -25.21 19.57 -9.55
CA LYS A 459 -26.45 18.87 -9.97
C LYS A 459 -27.11 19.59 -11.17
N ASN A 460 -27.20 20.92 -11.13
CA ASN A 460 -27.72 21.74 -12.21
C ASN A 460 -26.84 21.70 -13.48
N ALA A 461 -25.55 21.44 -13.32
CA ALA A 461 -24.62 21.23 -14.44
C ALA A 461 -24.66 19.79 -14.99
N GLY A 462 -25.57 18.93 -14.50
CA GLY A 462 -25.79 17.59 -15.03
C GLY A 462 -24.92 16.51 -14.39
N TYR A 463 -24.20 16.80 -13.32
CA TYR A 463 -23.47 15.77 -12.58
C TYR A 463 -24.45 14.86 -11.82
N ALA A 464 -24.25 13.56 -11.94
CA ALA A 464 -25.08 12.57 -11.25
C ALA A 464 -24.87 12.61 -9.73
N ASN A 465 -25.76 11.95 -8.98
CA ASN A 465 -25.53 11.75 -7.56
C ASN A 465 -24.20 11.03 -7.35
N GLY A 466 -23.35 11.57 -6.50
CA GLY A 466 -22.00 11.05 -6.31
C GLY A 466 -21.11 12.03 -5.53
N VAL A 467 -19.84 11.68 -5.38
CA VAL A 467 -18.84 12.56 -4.78
C VAL A 467 -17.86 13.01 -5.85
N TYR A 468 -17.57 14.30 -5.83
CA TYR A 468 -16.69 14.96 -6.79
C TYR A 468 -15.67 15.80 -6.04
N PHE A 469 -14.44 15.87 -6.57
CA PHE A 469 -13.50 16.88 -6.19
C PHE A 469 -13.74 18.15 -6.98
N VAL A 470 -13.77 19.28 -6.30
CA VAL A 470 -13.91 20.60 -6.92
C VAL A 470 -12.76 21.50 -6.49
N ARG A 471 -12.19 22.20 -7.47
CA ARG A 471 -11.06 23.09 -7.27
C ARG A 471 -11.24 24.38 -8.04
N GLY A 472 -10.95 25.51 -7.41
CA GLY A 472 -11.01 26.85 -8.01
C GLY A 472 -11.54 27.87 -7.00
N GLY A 473 -11.30 29.16 -7.24
CA GLY A 473 -11.80 30.23 -6.37
C GLY A 473 -11.36 30.14 -4.90
N GLY A 474 -10.15 29.60 -4.64
CA GLY A 474 -9.70 29.35 -3.28
C GLY A 474 -10.29 28.10 -2.61
N LEU A 475 -11.18 27.38 -3.29
CA LEU A 475 -11.78 26.14 -2.82
C LEU A 475 -10.98 24.91 -3.32
N ASN A 476 -10.78 23.96 -2.43
CA ASN A 476 -10.32 22.62 -2.75
C ASN A 476 -11.06 21.65 -1.83
N ALA A 477 -12.15 21.06 -2.30
CA ALA A 477 -13.07 20.31 -1.45
C ALA A 477 -13.73 19.14 -2.17
N GLN A 478 -14.11 18.13 -1.38
CA GLN A 478 -15.04 17.09 -1.81
C GLN A 478 -16.49 17.59 -1.69
N ILE A 479 -17.25 17.40 -2.74
CA ILE A 479 -18.66 17.80 -2.76
C ILE A 479 -19.52 16.58 -3.10
N ARG A 480 -20.46 16.28 -2.21
CA ARG A 480 -21.47 15.26 -2.46
C ARG A 480 -22.67 15.86 -3.19
N VAL A 481 -22.95 15.38 -4.37
CA VAL A 481 -24.18 15.67 -5.14
C VAL A 481 -25.22 14.62 -4.76
N LYS A 482 -26.37 15.05 -4.27
CA LYS A 482 -27.50 14.19 -3.84
C LYS A 482 -28.65 14.24 -4.83
#